data_fbff0f34cd0293f8c4e8339273ccb2a6
#
_entry.id   fbff0f34cd0293f8c4e8339273ccb2a6
#
_cell.length_a   1.000
_cell.length_b   1.000
_cell.length_c   1.000
_cell.angle_alpha   90.00
_cell.angle_beta   90.00
_cell.angle_gamma   90.00
#
_symmetry.space_group_name_H-M   'P 1'
#
loop_
_entity.id
_entity.type
_entity.pdbx_description
1 polymer ?
#
loop_
_entity_poly.entity_id
_entity_poly.type
_entity_poly.pdbx_seq_one_letter_code
_entity_poly.pdbx_strand_id
1 'polypeptide(L)'
;MNNVFRFKIAIQTIKNHWKTTIIITLLFMIMAVGYAGMFPAFKESIIDMMDSDFYESFNFLPHANQMHTYVGFLTLELYAIFWLLILAIMLGFIAASSISTEIEGKTIDILMSNPVSRKQIVIEKFVGLIPMFLVVNFGMMLAVIGITAALNESLDFGNLFLVHILSIPYFLAVLSLGILISVIIDEKMKSSIILILILVGMFVLNSLSLTAPDYNWLGSFSFSHYFDTYTVLEFGEIDFLGIFVFILVTIICLVSSMIYFEYRDITIS
;
A
#
# COMPACT_ATOMS: atom_id res chain seq x y z
N MET A 1 -0.69 32.07 23.08
CA MET A 1 -1.56 31.83 21.91
C MET A 1 -1.67 30.33 21.75
N ASN A 2 -2.81 29.72 22.10
CA ASN A 2 -3.02 28.29 22.04
C ASN A 2 -3.18 27.86 20.57
N ASN A 3 -2.11 27.33 20.01
CA ASN A 3 -2.19 26.61 18.73
C ASN A 3 -2.96 25.30 18.95
N VAL A 4 -4.27 25.38 18.96
CA VAL A 4 -5.12 24.20 18.85
C VAL A 4 -4.92 23.70 17.43
N PHE A 5 -4.17 22.62 17.28
CA PHE A 5 -4.12 21.80 16.05
C PHE A 5 -5.57 21.43 15.72
N ARG A 6 -6.18 22.14 14.79
CA ARG A 6 -7.62 21.96 14.51
C ARG A 6 -7.89 20.87 13.48
N PHE A 7 -6.94 20.03 13.09
CA PHE A 7 -7.08 18.94 12.12
C PHE A 7 -8.14 19.15 11.00
N LYS A 8 -8.39 20.44 10.64
CA LYS A 8 -9.43 20.80 9.69
C LYS A 8 -9.14 20.28 8.30
N ILE A 9 -7.87 20.31 7.91
CA ILE A 9 -7.41 19.82 6.60
C ILE A 9 -7.52 18.29 6.57
N ALA A 10 -7.13 17.60 7.65
CA ALA A 10 -7.27 16.16 7.76
C ALA A 10 -8.73 15.72 7.67
N ILE A 11 -9.63 16.37 8.42
CA ILE A 11 -11.07 16.09 8.37
C ILE A 11 -11.63 16.35 6.96
N GLN A 12 -11.19 17.45 6.31
CA GLN A 12 -11.62 17.76 4.95
C GLN A 12 -11.09 16.71 3.96
N THR A 13 -9.87 16.24 4.11
CA THR A 13 -9.28 15.16 3.30
C THR A 13 -10.12 13.89 3.43
N ILE A 14 -10.49 13.48 4.66
CA ILE A 14 -11.37 12.33 4.90
C ILE A 14 -12.72 12.53 4.18
N LYS A 15 -13.33 13.72 4.35
CA LYS A 15 -14.62 14.04 3.70
C LYS A 15 -14.54 14.03 2.17
N ASN A 16 -13.41 14.45 1.61
CA ASN A 16 -13.23 14.46 0.15
C ASN A 16 -13.10 13.04 -0.42
N HIS A 17 -12.52 12.11 0.36
CA HIS A 17 -12.21 10.76 -0.12
C HIS A 17 -13.17 9.67 0.40
N TRP A 18 -14.19 9.96 1.21
CA TRP A 18 -15.04 8.92 1.81
C TRP A 18 -15.74 8.02 0.78
N LYS A 19 -16.25 8.61 -0.34
CA LYS A 19 -16.87 7.83 -1.41
C LYS A 19 -15.87 6.91 -2.10
N THR A 20 -14.68 7.43 -2.39
CA THR A 20 -13.57 6.67 -2.96
C THR A 20 -13.14 5.55 -2.01
N THR A 21 -13.09 5.82 -0.71
CA THR A 21 -12.79 4.81 0.33
C THR A 21 -13.80 3.66 0.27
N ILE A 22 -15.09 3.96 0.25
CA ILE A 22 -16.14 2.93 0.18
C ILE A 22 -16.02 2.12 -1.12
N ILE A 23 -15.83 2.77 -2.25
CA ILE A 23 -15.70 2.09 -3.55
C ILE A 23 -14.49 1.15 -3.55
N ILE A 24 -13.33 1.61 -3.10
CA ILE A 24 -12.11 0.80 -3.02
C ILE A 24 -12.31 -0.35 -2.03
N THR A 25 -12.92 -0.10 -0.87
CA THR A 25 -13.19 -1.15 0.12
C THR A 25 -14.07 -2.25 -0.47
N LEU A 26 -15.18 -1.88 -1.10
CA LEU A 26 -16.08 -2.86 -1.73
C LEU A 26 -15.39 -3.62 -2.86
N LEU A 27 -14.58 -2.94 -3.67
CA LEU A 27 -13.79 -3.58 -4.72
C LEU A 27 -12.86 -4.65 -4.14
N PHE A 28 -12.08 -4.31 -3.12
CA PHE A 28 -11.15 -5.25 -2.48
C PHE A 28 -11.87 -6.38 -1.73
N MET A 29 -13.01 -6.10 -1.11
CA MET A 29 -13.84 -7.15 -0.51
C MET A 29 -14.36 -8.14 -1.57
N ILE A 30 -14.86 -7.64 -2.71
CA ILE A 30 -15.33 -8.50 -3.82
C ILE A 30 -14.18 -9.32 -4.38
N MET A 31 -13.00 -8.70 -4.57
CA MET A 31 -11.81 -9.41 -5.04
C MET A 31 -11.37 -10.48 -4.03
N ALA A 32 -11.36 -10.18 -2.74
CA ALA A 32 -11.02 -11.15 -1.70
C ALA A 32 -11.96 -12.35 -1.71
N VAL A 33 -13.27 -12.11 -1.79
CA VAL A 33 -14.28 -13.18 -1.88
C VAL A 33 -14.12 -13.96 -3.19
N GLY A 34 -13.87 -13.27 -4.31
CA GLY A 34 -13.70 -13.89 -5.62
C GLY A 34 -12.49 -14.80 -5.66
N TYR A 35 -11.29 -14.27 -5.36
CA TYR A 35 -10.06 -15.06 -5.41
C TYR A 35 -10.04 -16.19 -4.39
N ALA A 36 -10.34 -15.91 -3.13
CA ALA A 36 -10.40 -16.95 -2.10
C ALA A 36 -11.45 -18.03 -2.43
N GLY A 37 -12.60 -17.63 -2.99
CA GLY A 37 -13.68 -18.52 -3.41
C GLY A 37 -13.32 -19.41 -4.60
N MET A 38 -12.33 -19.04 -5.40
CA MET A 38 -11.88 -19.87 -6.54
C MET A 38 -10.97 -21.02 -6.11
N PHE A 39 -10.35 -20.96 -4.94
CA PHE A 39 -9.37 -21.96 -4.50
C PHE A 39 -9.86 -23.41 -4.64
N PRO A 40 -11.06 -23.82 -4.15
CA PRO A 40 -11.49 -25.22 -4.26
C PRO A 40 -11.61 -25.72 -5.71
N ALA A 41 -11.98 -24.82 -6.63
CA ALA A 41 -12.11 -25.16 -8.06
C ALA A 41 -10.74 -25.28 -8.76
N PHE A 42 -9.73 -24.56 -8.32
CA PHE A 42 -8.41 -24.53 -8.93
C PHE A 42 -7.40 -25.47 -8.28
N LYS A 43 -7.67 -25.95 -7.06
CA LYS A 43 -6.73 -26.74 -6.25
C LYS A 43 -6.16 -27.95 -6.99
N GLU A 44 -7.00 -28.76 -7.63
CA GLU A 44 -6.57 -29.95 -8.41
C GLU A 44 -5.72 -29.53 -9.62
N SER A 45 -6.18 -28.51 -10.35
CA SER A 45 -5.44 -28.00 -11.53
C SER A 45 -4.08 -27.41 -11.15
N ILE A 46 -3.97 -26.77 -9.98
CA ILE A 46 -2.69 -26.26 -9.48
C ILE A 46 -1.72 -27.41 -9.16
N ILE A 47 -2.21 -28.48 -8.53
CA ILE A 47 -1.39 -29.67 -8.22
C ILE A 47 -0.86 -30.30 -9.53
N ASP A 48 -1.72 -30.46 -10.53
CA ASP A 48 -1.32 -31.01 -11.84
C ASP A 48 -0.30 -30.10 -12.55
N MET A 49 -0.43 -28.77 -12.40
CA MET A 49 0.51 -27.81 -12.99
C MET A 49 1.87 -27.82 -12.29
N MET A 50 1.94 -28.12 -10.99
CA MET A 50 3.20 -28.14 -10.24
C MET A 50 4.20 -29.17 -10.79
N ASP A 51 3.74 -30.23 -11.44
CA ASP A 51 4.57 -31.26 -12.07
C ASP A 51 5.04 -30.87 -13.48
N SER A 52 4.72 -29.66 -13.96
CA SER A 52 5.04 -29.17 -15.30
C SER A 52 6.15 -28.11 -15.31
N ASP A 53 6.93 -28.05 -16.40
CA ASP A 53 7.95 -27.01 -16.63
C ASP A 53 7.33 -25.58 -16.63
N PHE A 54 6.03 -25.48 -16.89
CA PHE A 54 5.30 -24.21 -16.85
C PHE A 54 5.27 -23.60 -15.44
N TYR A 55 5.28 -24.44 -14.40
CA TYR A 55 5.28 -23.97 -13.02
C TYR A 55 6.57 -23.22 -12.66
N GLU A 56 7.71 -23.60 -13.21
CA GLU A 56 8.98 -22.90 -13.01
C GLU A 56 8.92 -21.43 -13.45
N SER A 57 8.01 -21.10 -14.39
CA SER A 57 7.81 -19.74 -14.87
C SER A 57 7.22 -18.79 -13.82
N PHE A 58 6.65 -19.32 -12.72
CA PHE A 58 6.10 -18.52 -11.61
C PHE A 58 7.12 -18.22 -10.48
N ASN A 59 8.36 -18.70 -10.58
CA ASN A 59 9.41 -18.50 -9.58
C ASN A 59 9.77 -17.00 -9.34
N PHE A 60 9.26 -16.08 -10.17
CA PHE A 60 9.38 -14.64 -9.94
C PHE A 60 8.44 -14.12 -8.84
N LEU A 61 7.51 -14.94 -8.36
CA LEU A 61 6.66 -14.65 -7.22
C LEU A 61 7.18 -15.35 -5.96
N PRO A 62 7.21 -14.67 -4.81
CA PRO A 62 7.63 -15.29 -3.56
C PRO A 62 6.68 -16.43 -3.20
N HIS A 63 7.22 -17.54 -2.72
CA HIS A 63 6.46 -18.73 -2.27
C HIS A 63 5.53 -19.37 -3.32
N ALA A 64 5.83 -19.23 -4.63
CA ALA A 64 5.04 -19.87 -5.69
C ALA A 64 4.86 -21.38 -5.45
N ASN A 65 5.85 -22.07 -4.86
CA ASN A 65 5.80 -23.48 -4.51
C ASN A 65 4.72 -23.84 -3.47
N GLN A 66 4.13 -22.89 -2.79
CA GLN A 66 3.07 -23.09 -1.80
C GLN A 66 1.66 -22.83 -2.34
N MET A 67 1.53 -22.52 -3.64
CA MET A 67 0.25 -22.16 -4.27
C MET A 67 -0.83 -23.26 -4.17
N HIS A 68 -0.43 -24.53 -3.95
CA HIS A 68 -1.33 -25.65 -3.73
C HIS A 68 -2.01 -25.65 -2.34
N THR A 69 -1.50 -24.85 -1.40
CA THR A 69 -2.14 -24.64 -0.08
C THR A 69 -3.06 -23.42 -0.13
N TYR A 70 -4.09 -23.37 0.73
CA TYR A 70 -5.00 -22.23 0.79
C TYR A 70 -4.27 -20.93 1.17
N VAL A 71 -3.35 -20.99 2.14
CA VAL A 71 -2.53 -19.84 2.56
C VAL A 71 -1.62 -19.37 1.43
N GLY A 72 -0.93 -20.31 0.75
CA GLY A 72 -0.07 -19.97 -0.38
C GLY A 72 -0.85 -19.35 -1.54
N PHE A 73 -2.03 -19.90 -1.87
CA PHE A 73 -2.91 -19.35 -2.88
C PHE A 73 -3.38 -17.92 -2.54
N LEU A 74 -3.85 -17.70 -1.31
CA LEU A 74 -4.23 -16.37 -0.85
C LEU A 74 -3.06 -15.39 -0.92
N THR A 75 -1.87 -15.83 -0.50
CA THR A 75 -0.67 -14.97 -0.51
C THR A 75 -0.34 -14.52 -1.92
N LEU A 76 -0.32 -15.42 -2.88
CA LEU A 76 0.07 -15.10 -4.24
C LEU A 76 -1.00 -14.27 -4.97
N GLU A 77 -2.23 -14.78 -4.99
CA GLU A 77 -3.29 -14.18 -5.80
C GLU A 77 -3.85 -12.91 -5.19
N LEU A 78 -3.98 -12.86 -3.86
CA LEU A 78 -4.63 -11.74 -3.21
C LEU A 78 -3.64 -10.77 -2.56
N TYR A 79 -2.70 -11.27 -1.75
CA TYR A 79 -1.84 -10.40 -0.94
C TYR A 79 -0.67 -9.84 -1.72
N ALA A 80 0.08 -10.63 -2.49
CA ALA A 80 1.29 -10.15 -3.15
C ALA A 80 1.01 -9.12 -4.26
N ILE A 81 0.02 -9.38 -5.11
CA ILE A 81 -0.27 -8.53 -6.27
C ILE A 81 -1.37 -7.51 -5.93
N PHE A 82 -2.56 -7.98 -5.55
CA PHE A 82 -3.70 -7.07 -5.39
C PHE A 82 -3.55 -6.17 -4.18
N TRP A 83 -3.09 -6.69 -3.07
CA TRP A 83 -3.02 -5.92 -1.84
C TRP A 83 -1.73 -5.11 -1.73
N LEU A 84 -0.56 -5.74 -1.81
CA LEU A 84 0.70 -5.00 -1.67
C LEU A 84 1.00 -4.09 -2.86
N LEU A 85 0.68 -4.48 -4.09
CA LEU A 85 0.99 -3.66 -5.25
C LEU A 85 -0.19 -2.78 -5.70
N ILE A 86 -1.35 -3.38 -6.02
CA ILE A 86 -2.46 -2.61 -6.61
C ILE A 86 -3.07 -1.65 -5.59
N LEU A 87 -3.30 -2.08 -4.33
CA LEU A 87 -3.78 -1.17 -3.29
C LEU A 87 -2.75 -0.07 -2.98
N ALA A 88 -1.45 -0.41 -2.95
CA ALA A 88 -0.40 0.59 -2.77
C ALA A 88 -0.40 1.62 -3.90
N ILE A 89 -0.58 1.20 -5.15
CA ILE A 89 -0.72 2.10 -6.31
C ILE A 89 -1.95 3.00 -6.15
N MET A 90 -3.11 2.45 -5.78
CA MET A 90 -4.35 3.23 -5.63
C MET A 90 -4.25 4.27 -4.51
N LEU A 91 -3.78 3.87 -3.33
CA LEU A 91 -3.59 4.76 -2.19
C LEU A 91 -2.47 5.78 -2.45
N GLY A 92 -1.38 5.31 -3.04
CA GLY A 92 -0.25 6.13 -3.42
C GLY A 92 -0.62 7.19 -4.46
N PHE A 93 -1.44 6.84 -5.47
CA PHE A 93 -1.99 7.79 -6.45
C PHE A 93 -2.73 8.94 -5.75
N ILE A 94 -3.58 8.62 -4.77
CA ILE A 94 -4.33 9.63 -4.01
C ILE A 94 -3.37 10.48 -3.16
N ALA A 95 -2.38 9.87 -2.53
CA ALA A 95 -1.38 10.59 -1.74
C ALA A 95 -0.52 11.52 -2.62
N ALA A 96 -0.02 11.02 -3.75
CA ALA A 96 0.79 11.78 -4.69
C ALA A 96 0.02 12.93 -5.36
N SER A 97 -1.30 12.83 -5.45
CA SER A 97 -2.14 13.90 -5.98
C SER A 97 -2.61 14.91 -4.93
N SER A 98 -2.40 14.67 -3.64
CA SER A 98 -3.10 15.38 -2.57
C SER A 98 -2.73 16.86 -2.42
N ILE A 99 -1.46 17.22 -2.62
CA ILE A 99 -0.96 18.62 -2.57
C ILE A 99 -0.82 19.18 -3.98
N SER A 100 -0.33 18.39 -4.93
CA SER A 100 -0.20 18.81 -6.33
C SER A 100 -1.54 19.26 -6.94
N THR A 101 -2.66 18.64 -6.56
CA THR A 101 -4.01 19.09 -6.98
C THR A 101 -4.32 20.51 -6.51
N GLU A 102 -3.91 20.87 -5.29
CA GLU A 102 -4.12 22.23 -4.75
C GLU A 102 -3.22 23.26 -5.44
N ILE A 103 -2.00 22.84 -5.82
CA ILE A 103 -1.05 23.69 -6.55
C ILE A 103 -1.55 23.91 -7.98
N GLU A 104 -1.84 22.85 -8.73
CA GLU A 104 -2.32 22.87 -10.10
C GLU A 104 -3.64 23.66 -10.23
N GLY A 105 -4.55 23.46 -9.27
CA GLY A 105 -5.84 24.16 -9.21
C GLY A 105 -5.79 25.60 -8.69
N LYS A 106 -4.58 26.12 -8.35
CA LYS A 106 -4.38 27.46 -7.75
C LYS A 106 -5.21 27.68 -6.47
N THR A 107 -5.53 26.57 -5.76
CA THR A 107 -6.30 26.61 -4.50
C THR A 107 -5.41 26.63 -3.27
N ILE A 108 -4.11 26.43 -3.46
CA ILE A 108 -3.12 26.42 -2.37
C ILE A 108 -3.09 27.75 -1.59
N ASP A 109 -3.35 28.90 -2.26
CA ASP A 109 -3.42 30.21 -1.62
C ASP A 109 -4.63 30.34 -0.70
N ILE A 110 -5.77 29.75 -1.08
CA ILE A 110 -6.96 29.69 -0.24
C ILE A 110 -6.65 28.86 1.02
N LEU A 111 -5.87 27.79 0.85
CA LEU A 111 -5.44 26.96 1.98
C LEU A 111 -4.48 27.72 2.90
N MET A 112 -3.53 28.48 2.33
CA MET A 112 -2.53 29.27 3.04
C MET A 112 -3.06 30.61 3.58
N SER A 113 -4.22 31.08 3.12
CA SER A 113 -4.88 32.26 3.71
C SER A 113 -5.43 31.99 5.12
N ASN A 114 -5.58 30.74 5.49
CA ASN A 114 -5.84 30.34 6.86
C ASN A 114 -4.53 30.38 7.68
N PRO A 115 -4.59 30.55 9.01
CA PRO A 115 -3.39 30.57 9.85
C PRO A 115 -2.81 29.16 10.07
N VAL A 116 -2.41 28.50 8.97
CA VAL A 116 -1.79 27.18 8.95
C VAL A 116 -0.40 27.25 8.33
N SER A 117 0.57 26.55 8.90
CA SER A 117 1.91 26.46 8.33
C SER A 117 1.94 25.42 7.19
N ARG A 118 2.89 25.55 6.26
CA ARG A 118 3.11 24.56 5.19
C ARG A 118 3.41 23.16 5.75
N LYS A 119 4.16 23.07 6.85
CA LYS A 119 4.40 21.81 7.59
C LYS A 119 3.10 21.17 8.07
N GLN A 120 2.20 21.98 8.61
CA GLN A 120 0.91 21.52 9.08
C GLN A 120 0.05 20.98 7.92
N ILE A 121 0.09 21.60 6.75
CA ILE A 121 -0.62 21.10 5.55
C ILE A 121 -0.14 19.68 5.21
N VAL A 122 1.19 19.46 5.16
CA VAL A 122 1.79 18.14 4.87
C VAL A 122 1.30 17.09 5.87
N ILE A 123 1.43 17.39 7.18
CA ILE A 123 1.03 16.44 8.23
C ILE A 123 -0.47 16.15 8.19
N GLU A 124 -1.31 17.18 8.07
CA GLU A 124 -2.76 16.99 8.08
C GLU A 124 -3.27 16.26 6.82
N LYS A 125 -2.65 16.48 5.65
CA LYS A 125 -2.95 15.71 4.43
C LYS A 125 -2.56 14.24 4.62
N PHE A 126 -1.37 13.95 5.15
CA PHE A 126 -0.93 12.59 5.44
C PHE A 126 -1.86 11.89 6.45
N VAL A 127 -2.11 12.51 7.60
CA VAL A 127 -2.99 11.96 8.65
C VAL A 127 -4.41 11.75 8.14
N GLY A 128 -4.91 12.64 7.27
CA GLY A 128 -6.23 12.52 6.67
C GLY A 128 -6.40 11.33 5.71
N LEU A 129 -5.29 10.76 5.19
CA LEU A 129 -5.33 9.57 4.33
C LEU A 129 -5.29 8.26 5.11
N ILE A 130 -4.80 8.27 6.37
CA ILE A 130 -4.69 7.06 7.19
C ILE A 130 -6.03 6.34 7.37
N PRO A 131 -7.14 7.00 7.74
CA PRO A 131 -8.44 6.31 7.90
C PRO A 131 -8.92 5.64 6.62
N MET A 132 -8.64 6.21 5.45
CA MET A 132 -8.97 5.61 4.16
C MET A 132 -8.32 4.24 4.02
N PHE A 133 -7.02 4.16 4.24
CA PHE A 133 -6.28 2.91 4.21
C PHE A 133 -6.81 1.90 5.24
N LEU A 134 -7.01 2.32 6.50
CA LEU A 134 -7.46 1.42 7.56
C LEU A 134 -8.82 0.79 7.26
N VAL A 135 -9.76 1.56 6.69
CA VAL A 135 -11.09 1.05 6.30
C VAL A 135 -10.96 0.00 5.19
N VAL A 136 -10.14 0.24 4.17
CA VAL A 136 -9.89 -0.74 3.10
C VAL A 136 -9.23 -1.99 3.65
N ASN A 137 -8.18 -1.81 4.47
CA ASN A 137 -7.38 -2.88 5.06
C ASN A 137 -8.25 -3.84 5.91
N PHE A 138 -8.98 -3.31 6.86
CA PHE A 138 -9.83 -4.14 7.73
C PHE A 138 -11.10 -4.62 7.03
N GLY A 139 -11.61 -3.87 6.05
CA GLY A 139 -12.71 -4.33 5.20
C GLY A 139 -12.34 -5.60 4.43
N MET A 140 -11.16 -5.61 3.79
CA MET A 140 -10.65 -6.78 3.10
C MET A 140 -10.43 -7.96 4.07
N MET A 141 -9.86 -7.73 5.25
CA MET A 141 -9.70 -8.77 6.29
C MET A 141 -11.03 -9.45 6.63
N LEU A 142 -12.08 -8.65 6.85
CA LEU A 142 -13.41 -9.19 7.16
C LEU A 142 -13.98 -10.04 6.01
N ALA A 143 -13.72 -9.65 4.76
CA ALA A 143 -14.12 -10.43 3.60
C ALA A 143 -13.39 -11.78 3.53
N VAL A 144 -12.07 -11.79 3.79
CA VAL A 144 -11.27 -13.03 3.86
C VAL A 144 -11.78 -13.94 4.97
N ILE A 145 -12.05 -13.42 6.17
CA ILE A 145 -12.63 -14.21 7.27
C ILE A 145 -13.95 -14.86 6.84
N GLY A 146 -14.85 -14.06 6.24
CA GLY A 146 -16.17 -14.53 5.81
C GLY A 146 -16.11 -15.64 4.78
N ILE A 147 -15.30 -15.48 3.74
CA ILE A 147 -15.19 -16.49 2.67
C ILE A 147 -14.45 -17.75 3.16
N THR A 148 -13.39 -17.61 3.95
CA THR A 148 -12.65 -18.75 4.52
C THR A 148 -13.59 -19.61 5.38
N ALA A 149 -14.40 -18.99 6.24
CA ALA A 149 -15.39 -19.70 7.04
C ALA A 149 -16.45 -20.40 6.17
N ALA A 150 -16.89 -19.78 5.08
CA ALA A 150 -17.86 -20.37 4.15
C ALA A 150 -17.30 -21.57 3.38
N LEU A 151 -16.00 -21.57 3.06
CA LEU A 151 -15.33 -22.66 2.37
C LEU A 151 -14.92 -23.81 3.31
N ASN A 152 -14.94 -23.61 4.63
CA ASN A 152 -14.40 -24.51 5.64
C ASN A 152 -12.89 -24.79 5.44
N GLU A 153 -12.16 -23.85 4.87
CA GLU A 153 -10.71 -23.92 4.73
C GLU A 153 -10.03 -23.53 6.06
N SER A 154 -8.83 -24.06 6.29
CA SER A 154 -8.05 -23.77 7.49
C SER A 154 -7.23 -22.50 7.29
N LEU A 155 -7.46 -21.51 8.14
CA LEU A 155 -6.68 -20.27 8.20
C LEU A 155 -6.60 -19.81 9.66
N ASP A 156 -5.42 -19.48 10.14
CA ASP A 156 -5.29 -18.88 11.47
C ASP A 156 -5.72 -17.40 11.39
N PHE A 157 -6.85 -17.08 12.03
CA PHE A 157 -7.36 -15.71 12.04
C PHE A 157 -6.52 -14.76 12.90
N GLY A 158 -5.71 -15.28 13.84
CA GLY A 158 -4.73 -14.49 14.58
C GLY A 158 -3.61 -14.02 13.66
N ASN A 159 -3.06 -14.94 12.84
CA ASN A 159 -2.05 -14.61 11.84
C ASN A 159 -2.61 -13.69 10.74
N LEU A 160 -3.86 -13.90 10.32
CA LEU A 160 -4.54 -12.99 9.38
C LEU A 160 -4.62 -11.57 9.96
N PHE A 161 -5.05 -11.43 11.21
CA PHE A 161 -5.07 -10.13 11.88
C PHE A 161 -3.67 -9.52 11.97
N LEU A 162 -2.66 -10.34 12.27
CA LEU A 162 -1.27 -9.91 12.35
C LEU A 162 -0.77 -9.36 11.01
N VAL A 163 -1.05 -10.03 9.88
CA VAL A 163 -0.73 -9.52 8.52
C VAL A 163 -1.30 -8.12 8.32
N HIS A 164 -2.56 -7.91 8.67
CA HIS A 164 -3.22 -6.61 8.49
C HIS A 164 -2.68 -5.52 9.42
N ILE A 165 -2.25 -5.87 10.63
CA ILE A 165 -1.57 -4.91 11.53
C ILE A 165 -0.16 -4.59 11.04
N LEU A 166 0.62 -5.60 10.65
CA LEU A 166 1.98 -5.43 10.17
C LEU A 166 2.07 -4.72 8.81
N SER A 167 0.99 -4.70 8.03
CA SER A 167 0.92 -3.90 6.81
C SER A 167 0.80 -2.41 7.06
N ILE A 168 0.40 -1.98 8.25
CA ILE A 168 0.22 -0.55 8.55
C ILE A 168 1.50 0.25 8.27
N PRO A 169 2.69 -0.11 8.80
CA PRO A 169 3.93 0.57 8.47
C PRO A 169 4.25 0.60 6.96
N TYR A 170 3.99 -0.49 6.24
CA TYR A 170 4.18 -0.55 4.79
C TYR A 170 3.35 0.52 4.07
N PHE A 171 2.05 0.58 4.32
CA PHE A 171 1.18 1.54 3.66
C PHE A 171 1.43 2.99 4.12
N LEU A 172 1.87 3.20 5.36
CA LEU A 172 2.31 4.52 5.80
C LEU A 172 3.56 4.99 5.02
N ALA A 173 4.50 4.09 4.72
CA ALA A 173 5.65 4.40 3.87
C ALA A 173 5.21 4.77 2.44
N VAL A 174 4.27 4.01 1.84
CA VAL A 174 3.70 4.33 0.52
C VAL A 174 3.01 5.70 0.52
N LEU A 175 2.16 5.98 1.51
CA LEU A 175 1.46 7.27 1.62
C LEU A 175 2.43 8.43 1.80
N SER A 176 3.47 8.27 2.64
CA SER A 176 4.48 9.30 2.88
C SER A 176 5.33 9.60 1.64
N LEU A 177 5.69 8.56 0.87
CA LEU A 177 6.37 8.70 -0.42
C LEU A 177 5.48 9.45 -1.43
N GLY A 178 4.18 9.13 -1.47
CA GLY A 178 3.20 9.86 -2.28
C GLY A 178 3.13 11.34 -1.90
N ILE A 179 3.05 11.66 -0.62
CA ILE A 179 3.07 13.05 -0.12
C ILE A 179 4.38 13.76 -0.53
N LEU A 180 5.53 13.09 -0.42
CA LEU A 180 6.81 13.66 -0.84
C LEU A 180 6.81 14.03 -2.32
N ILE A 181 6.34 13.14 -3.19
CA ILE A 181 6.25 13.41 -4.62
C ILE A 181 5.24 14.54 -4.89
N SER A 182 4.12 14.58 -4.15
CA SER A 182 3.09 15.60 -4.28
C SER A 182 3.55 17.02 -3.94
N VAL A 183 4.55 17.18 -3.06
CA VAL A 183 5.13 18.50 -2.78
C VAL A 183 6.24 18.90 -3.74
N ILE A 184 6.81 17.95 -4.48
CA ILE A 184 7.88 18.21 -5.44
C ILE A 184 7.32 18.57 -6.81
N ILE A 185 6.23 17.93 -7.23
CA ILE A 185 5.65 18.01 -8.57
C ILE A 185 4.32 18.73 -8.53
N ASP A 186 4.16 19.78 -9.34
CA ASP A 186 2.98 20.65 -9.35
C ASP A 186 1.77 20.02 -10.04
N GLU A 187 2.01 19.19 -11.05
CA GLU A 187 0.96 18.60 -11.86
C GLU A 187 0.49 17.27 -11.26
N LYS A 188 -0.77 17.19 -10.91
CA LYS A 188 -1.43 16.02 -10.32
C LYS A 188 -1.11 14.71 -11.05
N MET A 189 -1.28 14.69 -12.37
CA MET A 189 -1.09 13.46 -13.15
C MET A 189 0.37 13.04 -13.20
N LYS A 190 1.31 13.98 -13.38
CA LYS A 190 2.75 13.68 -13.38
C LYS A 190 3.20 13.14 -12.04
N SER A 191 2.76 13.76 -10.94
CA SER A 191 3.04 13.33 -9.58
C SER A 191 2.60 11.89 -9.36
N SER A 192 1.36 11.57 -9.73
CA SER A 192 0.80 10.23 -9.55
C SER A 192 1.47 9.19 -10.44
N ILE A 193 1.77 9.50 -11.70
CA ILE A 193 2.44 8.59 -12.63
C ILE A 193 3.86 8.25 -12.14
N ILE A 194 4.60 9.24 -11.64
CA ILE A 194 5.95 9.01 -11.10
C ILE A 194 5.91 8.06 -9.91
N LEU A 195 4.95 8.23 -9.01
CA LEU A 195 4.79 7.29 -7.90
C LEU A 195 4.47 5.87 -8.38
N ILE A 196 3.54 5.73 -9.34
CA ILE A 196 3.21 4.42 -9.91
C ILE A 196 4.45 3.76 -10.51
N LEU A 197 5.25 4.50 -11.27
CA LEU A 197 6.48 3.99 -11.87
C LEU A 197 7.50 3.54 -10.80
N ILE A 198 7.61 4.27 -9.69
CA ILE A 198 8.47 3.88 -8.57
C ILE A 198 7.96 2.57 -7.93
N LEU A 199 6.66 2.46 -7.61
CA LEU A 199 6.12 1.27 -6.98
C LEU A 199 6.19 0.03 -7.88
N VAL A 200 5.85 0.19 -9.17
CA VAL A 200 5.99 -0.90 -10.17
C VAL A 200 7.46 -1.27 -10.37
N GLY A 201 8.36 -0.27 -10.44
CA GLY A 201 9.80 -0.50 -10.51
C GLY A 201 10.33 -1.29 -9.31
N MET A 202 9.91 -0.94 -8.09
CA MET A 202 10.24 -1.68 -6.87
C MET A 202 9.75 -3.14 -6.94
N PHE A 203 8.52 -3.36 -7.42
CA PHE A 203 7.98 -4.71 -7.59
C PHE A 203 8.80 -5.52 -8.59
N VAL A 204 9.17 -4.95 -9.73
CA VAL A 204 10.02 -5.60 -10.73
C VAL A 204 11.40 -5.92 -10.16
N LEU A 205 12.02 -5.00 -9.40
CA LEU A 205 13.31 -5.26 -8.76
C LEU A 205 13.23 -6.42 -7.76
N ASN A 206 12.14 -6.53 -7.00
CA ASN A 206 11.92 -7.65 -6.10
C ASN A 206 11.77 -8.96 -6.87
N SER A 207 10.98 -8.97 -7.94
CA SER A 207 10.78 -10.17 -8.78
C SER A 207 12.08 -10.64 -9.44
N LEU A 208 12.92 -9.70 -9.91
CA LEU A 208 14.25 -10.00 -10.44
C LEU A 208 15.18 -10.60 -9.37
N SER A 209 15.12 -10.08 -8.14
CA SER A 209 15.95 -10.58 -7.04
C SER A 209 15.60 -12.03 -6.65
N LEU A 210 14.36 -12.45 -6.86
CA LEU A 210 13.90 -13.81 -6.59
C LEU A 210 14.31 -14.80 -7.69
N THR A 211 14.36 -14.35 -8.95
CA THR A 211 14.64 -15.23 -10.09
C THR A 211 16.12 -15.33 -10.44
N ALA A 212 16.93 -14.32 -10.08
CA ALA A 212 18.34 -14.23 -10.47
C ALA A 212 19.23 -14.08 -9.23
N PRO A 213 19.83 -15.19 -8.72
CA PRO A 213 20.62 -15.19 -7.48
C PRO A 213 21.76 -14.16 -7.44
N ASP A 214 22.40 -13.87 -8.58
CA ASP A 214 23.46 -12.87 -8.70
C ASP A 214 22.97 -11.44 -8.45
N TYR A 215 21.66 -11.20 -8.56
CA TYR A 215 21.01 -9.91 -8.40
C TYR A 215 20.12 -9.81 -7.16
N ASN A 216 20.28 -10.72 -6.20
CA ASN A 216 19.46 -10.76 -4.97
C ASN A 216 19.46 -9.43 -4.19
N TRP A 217 20.56 -8.66 -4.25
CA TRP A 217 20.68 -7.35 -3.63
C TRP A 217 19.67 -6.30 -4.16
N LEU A 218 19.12 -6.48 -5.39
CA LEU A 218 18.11 -5.58 -5.97
C LEU A 218 16.81 -5.57 -5.15
N GLY A 219 16.47 -6.68 -4.51
CA GLY A 219 15.30 -6.77 -3.64
C GLY A 219 15.32 -5.72 -2.52
N SER A 220 16.50 -5.39 -1.99
CA SER A 220 16.64 -4.42 -0.89
C SER A 220 16.13 -3.01 -1.24
N PHE A 221 15.96 -2.67 -2.51
CA PHE A 221 15.35 -1.41 -2.94
C PHE A 221 13.82 -1.48 -3.06
N SER A 222 13.21 -2.63 -2.80
CA SER A 222 11.77 -2.83 -2.90
C SER A 222 11.11 -2.89 -1.53
N PHE A 223 9.96 -2.23 -1.41
CA PHE A 223 9.13 -2.37 -0.21
C PHE A 223 8.63 -3.81 -0.03
N SER A 224 8.29 -4.51 -1.12
CA SER A 224 7.80 -5.90 -1.07
C SER A 224 8.83 -6.88 -0.53
N HIS A 225 10.14 -6.55 -0.59
CA HIS A 225 11.21 -7.38 -0.02
C HIS A 225 11.15 -7.47 1.52
N TYR A 226 10.68 -6.41 2.16
CA TYR A 226 10.64 -6.28 3.62
C TYR A 226 9.30 -6.68 4.24
N PHE A 227 8.37 -7.23 3.45
CA PHE A 227 7.08 -7.68 3.96
C PHE A 227 6.66 -9.00 3.31
N ASP A 228 7.04 -10.10 3.94
CA ASP A 228 6.66 -11.45 3.52
C ASP A 228 5.33 -11.85 4.15
N THR A 229 4.25 -11.68 3.38
CA THR A 229 2.89 -11.99 3.82
C THR A 229 2.66 -13.48 4.05
N TYR A 230 3.35 -14.37 3.31
CA TYR A 230 3.24 -15.81 3.50
C TYR A 230 3.77 -16.24 4.86
N THR A 231 4.97 -15.83 5.19
CA THR A 231 5.62 -16.18 6.47
C THR A 231 4.81 -15.69 7.67
N VAL A 232 4.24 -14.48 7.59
CA VAL A 232 3.35 -13.98 8.64
C VAL A 232 2.04 -14.79 8.70
N LEU A 233 1.43 -15.08 7.55
CA LEU A 233 0.10 -15.72 7.49
C LEU A 233 0.15 -17.19 7.91
N GLU A 234 1.22 -17.92 7.53
CA GLU A 234 1.38 -19.34 7.83
C GLU A 234 1.98 -19.57 9.23
N PHE A 235 3.03 -18.83 9.60
CA PHE A 235 3.82 -19.09 10.80
C PHE A 235 3.63 -18.04 11.91
N GLY A 236 3.01 -16.88 11.62
CA GLY A 236 2.90 -15.79 12.58
C GLY A 236 4.23 -15.09 12.90
N GLU A 237 5.24 -15.26 12.05
CA GLU A 237 6.57 -14.68 12.26
C GLU A 237 6.59 -13.19 11.89
N ILE A 238 7.28 -12.39 12.71
CA ILE A 238 7.34 -10.92 12.54
C ILE A 238 8.74 -10.53 12.11
N ASP A 239 8.85 -9.88 10.94
CA ASP A 239 10.08 -9.22 10.52
C ASP A 239 10.18 -7.80 11.12
N PHE A 240 10.94 -7.69 12.22
CA PHE A 240 11.19 -6.39 12.85
C PHE A 240 12.04 -5.46 11.99
N LEU A 241 12.91 -5.99 11.11
CA LEU A 241 13.73 -5.21 10.20
C LEU A 241 12.82 -4.50 9.18
N GLY A 242 11.86 -5.21 8.61
CA GLY A 242 10.89 -4.65 7.67
C GLY A 242 10.09 -3.51 8.30
N ILE A 243 9.56 -3.72 9.51
CA ILE A 243 8.83 -2.69 10.25
C ILE A 243 9.71 -1.45 10.46
N PHE A 244 10.97 -1.65 10.89
CA PHE A 244 11.91 -0.54 11.11
C PHE A 244 12.18 0.24 9.82
N VAL A 245 12.42 -0.46 8.70
CA VAL A 245 12.63 0.17 7.38
C VAL A 245 11.42 1.02 6.98
N PHE A 246 10.20 0.52 7.11
CA PHE A 246 9.00 1.27 6.75
C PHE A 246 8.79 2.50 7.62
N ILE A 247 9.01 2.40 8.94
CA ILE A 247 8.92 3.55 9.85
C ILE A 247 9.98 4.60 9.49
N LEU A 248 11.21 4.17 9.22
CA LEU A 248 12.31 5.04 8.84
C LEU A 248 12.00 5.78 7.53
N VAL A 249 11.54 5.07 6.49
CA VAL A 249 11.12 5.66 5.21
C VAL A 249 9.99 6.66 5.42
N THR A 250 8.97 6.31 6.23
CA THR A 250 7.86 7.21 6.55
C THR A 250 8.36 8.52 7.16
N ILE A 251 9.25 8.43 8.15
CA ILE A 251 9.81 9.62 8.82
C ILE A 251 10.65 10.45 7.84
N ILE A 252 11.54 9.81 7.07
CA ILE A 252 12.39 10.50 6.09
C ILE A 252 11.54 11.22 5.04
N CYS A 253 10.54 10.55 4.47
CA CYS A 253 9.67 11.14 3.45
C CYS A 253 8.87 12.32 4.01
N LEU A 254 8.28 12.19 5.20
CA LEU A 254 7.51 13.28 5.82
C LEU A 254 8.39 14.46 6.19
N VAL A 255 9.55 14.23 6.81
CA VAL A 255 10.48 15.32 7.18
C VAL A 255 10.97 16.02 5.91
N SER A 256 11.38 15.28 4.89
CA SER A 256 11.80 15.84 3.60
C SER A 256 10.67 16.64 2.94
N SER A 257 9.44 16.13 2.98
CA SER A 257 8.26 16.85 2.47
C SER A 257 8.03 18.18 3.19
N MET A 258 8.11 18.17 4.52
CA MET A 258 7.94 19.38 5.33
C MET A 258 9.01 20.41 5.05
N ILE A 259 10.29 19.99 4.97
CA ILE A 259 11.42 20.89 4.71
C ILE A 259 11.30 21.43 3.27
N TYR A 260 11.12 20.58 2.29
CA TYR A 260 11.04 21.00 0.90
C TYR A 260 9.88 21.98 0.67
N PHE A 261 8.69 21.66 1.20
CA PHE A 261 7.50 22.51 1.02
C PHE A 261 7.62 23.86 1.74
N GLU A 262 8.37 23.94 2.84
CA GLU A 262 8.60 25.20 3.58
C GLU A 262 9.42 26.20 2.76
N TYR A 263 10.50 25.71 2.11
CA TYR A 263 11.44 26.56 1.36
C TYR A 263 11.10 26.73 -0.12
N ARG A 264 10.12 26.00 -0.60
CA ARG A 264 9.73 26.06 -2.02
C ARG A 264 8.97 27.34 -2.33
N ASP A 265 9.43 28.08 -3.36
CA ASP A 265 8.65 29.14 -3.99
C ASP A 265 7.56 28.57 -4.86
N ILE A 266 6.31 28.84 -4.54
CA ILE A 266 5.16 28.44 -5.37
C ILE A 266 4.87 29.62 -6.27
N THR A 267 5.37 29.57 -7.52
CA THR A 267 5.03 30.59 -8.54
C THR A 267 3.64 30.35 -9.06
N ILE A 268 2.72 31.24 -8.70
CA ILE A 268 1.35 31.25 -9.23
C ILE A 268 1.40 32.12 -10.50
N SER A 269 1.70 31.49 -11.63
CA SER A 269 1.63 32.14 -12.95
C SER A 269 0.19 32.10 -13.51
#